data_c387ec0d0e7d9f6ea7af8d51e90bdb92
#
_entry.id   c387ec0d0e7d9f6ea7af8d51e90bdb92
#
_cell.length_a   1.000
_cell.length_b   1.000
_cell.length_c   1.000
_cell.angle_alpha   90.00
_cell.angle_beta   90.00
_cell.angle_gamma   90.00
#
_symmetry.space_group_name_H-M   'P 1'
#
loop_
_entity.id
_entity.type
_entity.pdbx_description
1 polymer ?
#
loop_
_entity_poly.entity_id
_entity_poly.type
_entity_poly.pdbx_seq_one_letter_code
_entity_poly.pdbx_strand_id
1 'polypeptide(L)'
;MMAKRKVWLALFLLFVGLLVLLIMQLRQQSGVLSVKRVSDQLAVILRSELDKEKENALRYALVLSKNEALMEAMDNDDEEKGYLILSELMQSIKQYTNTLIRTQVITDDFLIFARSWDNTFAGMPIDEYRPDLRYFQQNKKPRSAIEVGRRLGIKATVPIHKGSELLGFVEVLQFFESTTEYFRKMGVELYILMDERFYNVALLMQNNPFVGKKYVIANRHYNTAHIADLEALDWEELRQQDVVHADKKYFFYEPMLNGSGENIGAFVMVMPEQRLKHFASQEELSFMINFTRSELYEITKRQFDNEMGYKSRYDKELLYLKDVVPPEDRELFAEEARERLGEYSKEELIGMILNYNLSHEIKGEIR
;
A
#
# COMPACT_ATOMS: atom_id res chain seq x y z
N MET A 1 -51.53 -6.44 52.73
CA MET A 1 -50.29 -7.14 52.31
C MET A 1 -50.17 -7.30 50.81
N MET A 2 -51.25 -7.66 50.08
CA MET A 2 -51.27 -7.87 48.64
C MET A 2 -50.90 -6.63 47.77
N ALA A 3 -51.32 -5.41 48.16
CA ALA A 3 -51.05 -4.20 47.38
C ALA A 3 -49.52 -3.86 47.33
N LYS A 4 -48.81 -3.97 48.46
CA LYS A 4 -47.35 -3.77 48.51
C LYS A 4 -46.59 -4.74 47.61
N ARG A 5 -47.03 -6.03 47.52
CA ARG A 5 -46.41 -7.05 46.69
C ARG A 5 -46.57 -6.77 45.18
N LYS A 6 -47.74 -6.20 44.79
CA LYS A 6 -48.00 -5.80 43.39
C LYS A 6 -47.15 -4.59 42.99
N VAL A 7 -46.93 -3.61 43.89
CA VAL A 7 -46.07 -2.48 43.65
C VAL A 7 -44.60 -2.88 43.50
N TRP A 8 -44.10 -3.80 44.34
CA TRP A 8 -42.75 -4.33 44.22
C TRP A 8 -42.53 -5.12 42.93
N LEU A 9 -43.55 -5.89 42.51
CA LEU A 9 -43.50 -6.65 41.23
C LEU A 9 -43.47 -5.69 40.04
N ALA A 10 -44.23 -4.61 40.07
CA ALA A 10 -44.22 -3.58 39.01
C ALA A 10 -42.87 -2.86 38.92
N LEU A 11 -42.28 -2.48 40.06
CA LEU A 11 -40.95 -1.88 40.12
C LEU A 11 -39.86 -2.82 39.62
N PHE A 12 -39.92 -4.11 39.94
CA PHE A 12 -38.99 -5.12 39.46
C PHE A 12 -39.07 -5.29 37.93
N LEU A 13 -40.29 -5.36 37.39
CA LEU A 13 -40.51 -5.46 35.93
C LEU A 13 -40.01 -4.20 35.19
N LEU A 14 -40.22 -3.04 35.77
CA LEU A 14 -39.73 -1.75 35.24
C LEU A 14 -38.18 -1.72 35.24
N PHE A 15 -37.55 -2.17 36.32
CA PHE A 15 -36.09 -2.28 36.42
C PHE A 15 -35.52 -3.25 35.40
N VAL A 16 -36.13 -4.43 35.24
CA VAL A 16 -35.72 -5.43 34.21
C VAL A 16 -35.89 -4.85 32.82
N GLY A 17 -36.98 -4.15 32.52
CA GLY A 17 -37.19 -3.47 31.25
C GLY A 17 -36.12 -2.42 30.95
N LEU A 18 -35.77 -1.58 31.93
CA LEU A 18 -34.70 -0.59 31.83
C LEU A 18 -33.32 -1.26 31.60
N LEU A 19 -33.04 -2.36 32.30
CA LEU A 19 -31.80 -3.11 32.15
C LEU A 19 -31.67 -3.70 30.74
N VAL A 20 -32.76 -4.27 30.20
CA VAL A 20 -32.80 -4.81 28.83
C VAL A 20 -32.57 -3.70 27.80
N LEU A 21 -33.22 -2.52 27.99
CA LEU A 21 -32.99 -1.37 27.12
C LEU A 21 -31.54 -0.88 27.17
N LEU A 22 -30.95 -0.82 28.36
CA LEU A 22 -29.56 -0.43 28.55
C LEU A 22 -28.61 -1.41 27.85
N ILE A 23 -28.84 -2.71 28.00
CA ILE A 23 -28.04 -3.77 27.35
C ILE A 23 -28.18 -3.67 25.82
N MET A 24 -29.40 -3.43 25.31
CA MET A 24 -29.60 -3.22 23.86
C MET A 24 -28.84 -2.00 23.34
N GLN A 25 -28.90 -0.89 24.08
CA GLN A 25 -28.20 0.34 23.71
C GLN A 25 -26.68 0.18 23.73
N LEU A 26 -26.14 -0.50 24.75
CA LEU A 26 -24.70 -0.85 24.81
C LEU A 26 -24.26 -1.78 23.68
N ARG A 27 -25.07 -2.78 23.32
CA ARG A 27 -24.79 -3.66 22.17
C ARG A 27 -24.81 -2.91 20.84
N GLN A 28 -25.74 -1.98 20.66
CA GLN A 28 -25.81 -1.18 19.45
C GLN A 28 -24.61 -0.25 19.31
N GLN A 29 -24.21 0.42 20.41
CA GLN A 29 -23.01 1.27 20.43
C GLN A 29 -21.73 0.46 20.17
N SER A 30 -21.57 -0.72 20.78
CA SER A 30 -20.41 -1.58 20.55
C SER A 30 -20.34 -2.09 19.11
N GLY A 31 -21.49 -2.35 18.48
CA GLY A 31 -21.57 -2.75 17.07
C GLY A 31 -21.09 -1.63 16.13
N VAL A 32 -21.55 -0.40 16.32
CA VAL A 32 -21.14 0.77 15.51
C VAL A 32 -19.66 1.07 15.68
N LEU A 33 -19.15 1.01 16.91
CA LEU A 33 -17.73 1.23 17.19
C LEU A 33 -16.83 0.18 16.52
N SER A 34 -17.27 -1.09 16.49
CA SER A 34 -16.52 -2.15 15.84
C SER A 34 -16.48 -2.00 14.31
N VAL A 35 -17.59 -1.59 13.67
CA VAL A 35 -17.64 -1.31 12.23
C VAL A 35 -16.71 -0.17 11.85
N LYS A 36 -16.75 0.94 12.59
CA LYS A 36 -15.88 2.09 12.34
C LYS A 36 -14.40 1.71 12.49
N ARG A 37 -14.04 0.94 13.51
CA ARG A 37 -12.68 0.45 13.70
C ARG A 37 -12.21 -0.41 12.53
N VAL A 38 -13.04 -1.31 12.03
CA VAL A 38 -12.73 -2.12 10.84
C VAL A 38 -12.57 -1.22 9.61
N SER A 39 -13.40 -0.19 9.44
CA SER A 39 -13.25 0.81 8.38
C SER A 39 -11.88 1.49 8.43
N ASP A 40 -11.50 2.01 9.60
CA ASP A 40 -10.21 2.68 9.81
C ASP A 40 -9.03 1.73 9.54
N GLN A 41 -9.12 0.48 9.99
CA GLN A 41 -8.09 -0.54 9.73
C GLN A 41 -7.96 -0.86 8.23
N LEU A 42 -9.06 -1.06 7.52
CA LEU A 42 -9.04 -1.33 6.08
C LEU A 42 -8.45 -0.14 5.30
N ALA A 43 -8.77 1.09 5.69
CA ALA A 43 -8.19 2.29 5.09
C ALA A 43 -6.67 2.36 5.30
N VAL A 44 -6.19 2.06 6.52
CA VAL A 44 -4.75 2.00 6.83
C VAL A 44 -4.04 0.92 6.00
N ILE A 45 -4.62 -0.28 5.91
CA ILE A 45 -4.08 -1.38 5.10
C ILE A 45 -4.01 -0.97 3.63
N LEU A 46 -5.08 -0.38 3.10
CA LEU A 46 -5.13 0.07 1.71
C LEU A 46 -4.03 1.09 1.42
N ARG A 47 -3.91 2.12 2.27
CA ARG A 47 -2.88 3.14 2.11
C ARG A 47 -1.48 2.54 2.17
N SER A 48 -1.22 1.63 3.11
CA SER A 48 0.06 0.93 3.24
C SER A 48 0.40 0.11 1.99
N GLU A 49 -0.55 -0.67 1.45
CA GLU A 49 -0.33 -1.44 0.22
C GLU A 49 -0.12 -0.53 -1.00
N LEU A 50 -0.87 0.57 -1.11
CA LEU A 50 -0.67 1.54 -2.18
C LEU A 50 0.69 2.25 -2.09
N ASP A 51 1.14 2.61 -0.89
CA ASP A 51 2.44 3.25 -0.69
C ASP A 51 3.58 2.28 -1.01
N LYS A 52 3.46 1.02 -0.65
CA LYS A 52 4.40 -0.04 -1.04
C LYS A 52 4.47 -0.21 -2.57
N GLU A 53 3.33 -0.21 -3.26
CA GLU A 53 3.31 -0.30 -4.73
C GLU A 53 3.92 0.95 -5.39
N LYS A 54 3.63 2.15 -4.87
CA LYS A 54 4.28 3.40 -5.32
C LYS A 54 5.79 3.37 -5.11
N GLU A 55 6.24 2.89 -3.96
CA GLU A 55 7.66 2.79 -3.64
C GLU A 55 8.36 1.76 -4.53
N ASN A 56 7.74 0.61 -4.78
CA ASN A 56 8.26 -0.40 -5.70
C ASN A 56 8.39 0.16 -7.13
N ALA A 57 7.35 0.83 -7.64
CA ALA A 57 7.40 1.47 -8.95
C ALA A 57 8.52 2.51 -9.03
N LEU A 58 8.70 3.31 -7.97
CA LEU A 58 9.76 4.33 -7.92
C LEU A 58 11.15 3.70 -7.90
N ARG A 59 11.36 2.61 -7.16
CA ARG A 59 12.63 1.86 -7.13
C ARG A 59 12.99 1.35 -8.53
N TYR A 60 12.04 0.74 -9.25
CA TYR A 60 12.27 0.30 -10.62
C TYR A 60 12.62 1.45 -11.55
N ALA A 61 11.88 2.56 -11.47
CA ALA A 61 12.14 3.75 -12.28
C ALA A 61 13.53 4.36 -11.99
N LEU A 62 13.93 4.41 -10.72
CA LEU A 62 15.28 4.88 -10.33
C LEU A 62 16.40 4.01 -10.90
N VAL A 63 16.25 2.69 -10.87
CA VAL A 63 17.24 1.77 -11.45
C VAL A 63 17.31 1.93 -12.97
N LEU A 64 16.15 2.00 -13.64
CA LEU A 64 16.06 2.19 -15.06
C LEU A 64 16.63 3.54 -15.53
N SER A 65 16.45 4.60 -14.74
CA SER A 65 16.99 5.93 -15.06
C SER A 65 18.52 5.99 -15.07
N LYS A 66 19.20 4.94 -14.56
CA LYS A 66 20.67 4.79 -14.55
C LYS A 66 21.16 3.73 -15.54
N ASN A 67 20.28 3.19 -16.38
CA ASN A 67 20.68 2.21 -17.39
C ASN A 67 21.46 2.89 -18.52
N GLU A 68 22.75 2.59 -18.62
CA GLU A 68 23.66 3.23 -19.58
C GLU A 68 23.24 2.96 -21.03
N ALA A 69 22.81 1.73 -21.36
CA ALA A 69 22.38 1.38 -22.71
C ALA A 69 21.11 2.15 -23.12
N LEU A 70 20.21 2.42 -22.16
CA LEU A 70 19.02 3.22 -22.39
C LEU A 70 19.37 4.69 -22.60
N MET A 71 20.28 5.25 -21.79
CA MET A 71 20.79 6.62 -21.95
C MET A 71 21.50 6.79 -23.30
N GLU A 72 22.30 5.80 -23.72
CA GLU A 72 22.96 5.82 -25.02
C GLU A 72 21.95 5.77 -26.19
N ALA A 73 20.89 4.95 -26.06
CA ALA A 73 19.82 4.89 -27.07
C ALA A 73 19.11 6.26 -27.20
N MET A 74 18.79 6.93 -26.06
CA MET A 74 18.19 8.26 -26.07
C MET A 74 19.10 9.32 -26.69
N ASP A 75 20.39 9.30 -26.35
CA ASP A 75 21.39 10.24 -26.87
C ASP A 75 21.58 10.12 -28.40
N ASN A 76 21.39 8.91 -28.93
CA ASN A 76 21.50 8.62 -30.35
C ASN A 76 20.15 8.65 -31.10
N ASP A 77 19.07 9.01 -30.42
CA ASP A 77 17.69 9.01 -30.95
C ASP A 77 17.28 7.63 -31.55
N ASP A 78 17.76 6.54 -30.90
CA ASP A 78 17.52 5.16 -31.33
C ASP A 78 16.34 4.55 -30.57
N GLU A 79 15.11 4.89 -30.99
CA GLU A 79 13.86 4.46 -30.40
C GLU A 79 13.68 2.94 -30.42
N GLU A 80 14.17 2.26 -31.48
CA GLU A 80 14.08 0.81 -31.62
C GLU A 80 14.97 0.11 -30.58
N LYS A 81 16.20 0.58 -30.39
CA LYS A 81 17.10 0.08 -29.33
C LYS A 81 16.48 0.32 -27.94
N GLY A 82 15.89 1.50 -27.72
CA GLY A 82 15.17 1.81 -26.49
C GLY A 82 14.03 0.82 -26.21
N TYR A 83 13.23 0.52 -27.21
CA TYR A 83 12.15 -0.49 -27.12
C TYR A 83 12.69 -1.89 -26.76
N LEU A 84 13.72 -2.37 -27.46
CA LEU A 84 14.31 -3.69 -27.20
C LEU A 84 14.82 -3.80 -25.76
N ILE A 85 15.57 -2.81 -25.28
CA ILE A 85 16.07 -2.78 -23.91
C ILE A 85 14.91 -2.85 -22.89
N LEU A 86 13.89 -2.00 -23.04
CA LEU A 86 12.77 -1.98 -22.12
C LEU A 86 11.93 -3.26 -22.15
N SER A 87 11.69 -3.82 -23.33
CA SER A 87 10.90 -5.03 -23.50
C SER A 87 11.60 -6.26 -22.90
N GLU A 88 12.90 -6.42 -23.11
CA GLU A 88 13.70 -7.51 -22.52
C GLU A 88 13.74 -7.42 -20.99
N LEU A 89 13.97 -6.23 -20.44
CA LEU A 89 13.98 -6.02 -18.99
C LEU A 89 12.62 -6.33 -18.36
N MET A 90 11.52 -5.86 -18.95
CA MET A 90 10.19 -6.11 -18.43
C MET A 90 9.76 -7.56 -18.59
N GLN A 91 10.19 -8.24 -19.66
CA GLN A 91 9.96 -9.67 -19.84
C GLN A 91 10.71 -10.49 -18.78
N SER A 92 11.95 -10.14 -18.48
CA SER A 92 12.75 -10.78 -17.43
C SER A 92 12.09 -10.61 -16.05
N ILE A 93 11.67 -9.39 -15.70
CA ILE A 93 10.94 -9.15 -14.44
C ILE A 93 9.68 -10.01 -14.37
N LYS A 94 8.87 -10.04 -15.43
CA LYS A 94 7.66 -10.85 -15.49
C LYS A 94 7.96 -12.34 -15.31
N GLN A 95 9.01 -12.85 -15.93
CA GLN A 95 9.40 -14.26 -15.86
C GLN A 95 9.75 -14.68 -14.42
N TYR A 96 10.51 -13.85 -13.69
CA TYR A 96 11.01 -14.22 -12.37
C TYR A 96 10.11 -13.80 -11.20
N THR A 97 9.28 -12.78 -11.38
CA THR A 97 8.43 -12.24 -10.29
C THR A 97 6.94 -12.46 -10.51
N ASN A 98 6.53 -12.90 -11.71
CA ASN A 98 5.14 -12.96 -12.17
C ASN A 98 4.40 -11.60 -12.07
N THR A 99 5.15 -10.49 -11.99
CA THR A 99 4.59 -9.14 -11.88
C THR A 99 4.57 -8.48 -13.26
N LEU A 100 3.42 -7.98 -13.68
CA LEU A 100 3.28 -7.24 -14.93
C LEU A 100 3.57 -5.76 -14.69
N ILE A 101 4.77 -5.34 -15.06
CA ILE A 101 5.20 -3.94 -15.05
C ILE A 101 5.27 -3.45 -16.50
N ARG A 102 4.80 -2.23 -16.72
CA ARG A 102 4.97 -1.51 -17.98
C ARG A 102 5.91 -0.33 -17.75
N THR A 103 6.79 -0.10 -18.71
CA THR A 103 7.75 1.00 -18.62
C THR A 103 7.76 1.75 -19.93
N GLN A 104 7.75 3.07 -19.86
CA GLN A 104 7.96 3.93 -21.02
C GLN A 104 9.06 4.96 -20.71
N VAL A 105 9.70 5.39 -21.76
CA VAL A 105 10.63 6.51 -21.75
C VAL A 105 10.01 7.63 -22.57
N ILE A 106 10.14 8.84 -22.03
CA ILE A 106 9.56 10.08 -22.55
C ILE A 106 10.71 11.05 -22.69
N THR A 107 10.80 11.76 -23.80
CA THR A 107 11.79 12.81 -24.01
C THR A 107 11.54 14.01 -23.10
N ASP A 108 12.43 14.97 -23.05
CA ASP A 108 12.30 16.18 -22.24
C ASP A 108 11.17 17.11 -22.70
N ASP A 109 10.77 17.02 -23.98
CA ASP A 109 9.60 17.68 -24.58
C ASP A 109 8.32 16.84 -24.56
N PHE A 110 8.31 15.73 -23.77
CA PHE A 110 7.15 14.85 -23.56
C PHE A 110 6.67 14.05 -24.75
N LEU A 111 7.56 13.73 -25.69
CA LEU A 111 7.31 12.71 -26.71
C LEU A 111 7.60 11.33 -26.18
N ILE A 112 6.90 10.32 -26.66
CA ILE A 112 7.20 8.93 -26.36
C ILE A 112 8.48 8.56 -27.12
N PHE A 113 9.55 8.24 -26.38
CA PHE A 113 10.75 7.69 -26.97
C PHE A 113 10.61 6.18 -27.18
N ALA A 114 10.27 5.43 -26.13
CA ALA A 114 10.08 3.98 -26.22
C ALA A 114 9.11 3.46 -25.16
N ARG A 115 8.46 2.33 -25.44
CA ARG A 115 7.55 1.62 -24.52
C ARG A 115 7.89 0.13 -24.49
N SER A 116 7.90 -0.47 -23.31
CA SER A 116 8.21 -1.91 -23.16
C SER A 116 7.17 -2.86 -23.75
N TRP A 117 6.00 -2.38 -24.16
CA TRP A 117 4.87 -3.20 -24.62
C TRP A 117 4.40 -2.90 -26.05
N ASP A 118 4.83 -1.80 -26.63
CA ASP A 118 4.37 -1.35 -27.94
C ASP A 118 5.25 -0.22 -28.46
N ASN A 119 5.86 -0.43 -29.61
CA ASN A 119 6.74 0.56 -30.26
C ASN A 119 6.02 1.43 -31.31
N THR A 120 4.70 1.23 -31.51
CA THR A 120 3.93 1.89 -32.58
C THR A 120 3.77 3.40 -32.37
N PHE A 121 3.98 3.90 -31.16
CA PHE A 121 3.69 5.28 -30.76
C PHE A 121 4.94 6.11 -30.45
N ALA A 122 6.11 5.70 -30.92
CA ALA A 122 7.31 6.52 -30.83
C ALA A 122 7.09 7.88 -31.52
N GLY A 123 7.63 8.96 -30.97
CA GLY A 123 7.44 10.33 -31.42
C GLY A 123 6.05 10.96 -31.11
N MET A 124 5.11 10.23 -30.47
CA MET A 124 3.79 10.77 -30.15
C MET A 124 3.83 11.65 -28.89
N PRO A 125 3.29 12.90 -28.92
CA PRO A 125 3.17 13.75 -27.74
C PRO A 125 2.15 13.17 -26.74
N ILE A 126 2.43 13.28 -25.43
CA ILE A 126 1.58 12.75 -24.38
C ILE A 126 1.11 13.79 -23.35
N ASP A 127 1.63 14.98 -23.38
CA ASP A 127 1.32 16.05 -22.43
C ASP A 127 -0.16 16.45 -22.44
N GLU A 128 -0.86 16.34 -23.57
CA GLU A 128 -2.30 16.60 -23.68
C GLU A 128 -3.18 15.63 -22.86
N TYR A 129 -2.73 14.37 -22.72
CA TYR A 129 -3.47 13.34 -21.94
C TYR A 129 -2.90 13.16 -20.53
N ARG A 130 -1.84 13.86 -20.20
CA ARG A 130 -1.03 13.68 -18.99
C ARG A 130 -0.78 15.01 -18.31
N PRO A 131 -1.82 15.64 -17.73
CA PRO A 131 -1.67 16.92 -17.04
C PRO A 131 -0.70 16.86 -15.86
N ASP A 132 -0.45 15.66 -15.30
CA ASP A 132 0.53 15.38 -14.26
C ASP A 132 1.99 15.63 -14.70
N LEU A 133 2.28 15.57 -16.01
CA LEU A 133 3.62 15.85 -16.55
C LEU A 133 4.04 17.31 -16.36
N ARG A 134 3.09 18.25 -16.19
CA ARG A 134 3.39 19.65 -15.85
C ARG A 134 4.20 19.79 -14.58
N TYR A 135 4.05 18.87 -13.64
CA TYR A 135 4.88 18.81 -12.44
C TYR A 135 6.37 18.71 -12.81
N PHE A 136 6.72 17.89 -13.80
CA PHE A 136 8.11 17.61 -14.20
C PHE A 136 8.72 18.74 -15.04
N GLN A 137 7.91 19.57 -15.69
CA GLN A 137 8.38 20.79 -16.32
C GLN A 137 9.00 21.75 -15.29
N GLN A 138 8.41 21.80 -14.09
CA GLN A 138 8.81 22.72 -13.03
C GLN A 138 9.79 22.09 -12.02
N ASN A 139 9.62 20.79 -11.74
CA ASN A 139 10.25 20.14 -10.60
C ASN A 139 11.11 18.95 -11.02
N LYS A 140 11.74 18.77 -11.97
CA LYS A 140 12.63 17.67 -12.43
C LYS A 140 13.09 16.68 -11.31
N LYS A 141 12.16 16.27 -10.44
CA LYS A 141 12.40 15.38 -9.29
C LYS A 141 11.60 14.08 -9.44
N PRO A 142 12.15 12.95 -9.00
CA PRO A 142 11.42 11.69 -8.96
C PRO A 142 10.09 11.81 -8.20
N ARG A 143 9.04 11.20 -8.75
CA ARG A 143 7.71 11.18 -8.11
C ARG A 143 6.98 9.90 -8.45
N SER A 144 6.25 9.35 -7.48
CA SER A 144 5.31 8.27 -7.68
C SER A 144 3.93 8.67 -7.15
N ALA A 145 2.88 8.45 -7.94
CA ALA A 145 1.51 8.79 -7.60
C ALA A 145 0.49 7.90 -8.35
N ILE A 146 -0.76 7.95 -7.90
CA ILE A 146 -1.88 7.42 -8.68
C ILE A 146 -2.28 8.52 -9.66
N GLU A 147 -2.27 8.21 -10.95
CA GLU A 147 -2.54 9.19 -11.99
C GLU A 147 -3.43 8.60 -13.07
N VAL A 148 -4.30 9.45 -13.62
CA VAL A 148 -5.08 9.12 -14.82
C VAL A 148 -4.22 9.38 -16.06
N GLY A 149 -4.37 8.55 -17.03
CA GLY A 149 -3.88 8.69 -18.39
C GLY A 149 -4.81 7.86 -19.25
N ARG A 150 -4.32 7.23 -20.32
CA ARG A 150 -5.15 6.30 -21.12
C ARG A 150 -5.74 5.17 -20.25
N ARG A 151 -5.17 4.93 -19.07
CA ARG A 151 -5.66 4.07 -17.99
C ARG A 151 -5.25 4.64 -16.64
N LEU A 152 -6.11 4.47 -15.63
CA LEU A 152 -5.79 4.75 -14.23
C LEU A 152 -4.73 3.75 -13.72
N GLY A 153 -3.74 4.24 -13.00
CA GLY A 153 -2.69 3.40 -12.42
C GLY A 153 -1.71 4.17 -11.54
N ILE A 154 -0.82 3.44 -10.91
CA ILE A 154 0.32 3.99 -10.20
C ILE A 154 1.41 4.27 -11.24
N LYS A 155 1.94 5.48 -11.25
CA LYS A 155 2.99 5.94 -12.14
C LYS A 155 4.14 6.49 -11.32
N ALA A 156 5.33 5.97 -11.58
CA ALA A 156 6.57 6.47 -11.01
C ALA A 156 7.44 7.03 -12.13
N THR A 157 7.65 8.32 -12.12
CA THR A 157 8.39 9.06 -13.15
C THR A 157 9.67 9.61 -12.56
N VAL A 158 10.79 9.32 -13.22
CA VAL A 158 12.15 9.69 -12.79
C VAL A 158 12.88 10.33 -13.96
N PRO A 159 13.52 11.50 -13.77
CA PRO A 159 14.32 12.13 -14.81
C PRO A 159 15.58 11.31 -15.13
N ILE A 160 15.92 11.24 -16.42
CA ILE A 160 17.14 10.62 -16.96
C ILE A 160 18.11 11.74 -17.31
N HIS A 161 19.30 11.71 -16.71
CA HIS A 161 20.36 12.70 -16.98
C HIS A 161 21.63 12.04 -17.49
N LYS A 162 22.25 12.67 -18.47
CA LYS A 162 23.62 12.40 -18.90
C LYS A 162 24.52 13.57 -18.46
N GLY A 163 25.26 13.37 -17.37
CA GLY A 163 25.93 14.50 -16.69
C GLY A 163 24.94 15.52 -16.14
N SER A 164 25.00 16.75 -16.64
CA SER A 164 24.06 17.84 -16.30
C SER A 164 22.87 17.97 -17.25
N GLU A 165 22.90 17.29 -18.37
CA GLU A 165 21.85 17.33 -19.40
C GLU A 165 20.70 16.42 -19.06
N LEU A 166 19.46 16.93 -19.20
CA LEU A 166 18.24 16.15 -19.08
C LEU A 166 17.93 15.54 -20.44
N LEU A 167 17.95 14.22 -20.54
CA LEU A 167 17.56 13.51 -21.76
C LEU A 167 16.04 13.27 -21.82
N GLY A 168 15.38 13.22 -20.68
CA GLY A 168 13.95 12.93 -20.58
C GLY A 168 13.60 12.25 -19.27
N PHE A 169 12.61 11.36 -19.31
CA PHE A 169 12.05 10.70 -18.13
C PHE A 169 11.78 9.22 -18.40
N VAL A 170 12.11 8.37 -17.45
CA VAL A 170 11.57 7.00 -17.41
C VAL A 170 10.35 6.96 -16.51
N GLU A 171 9.30 6.31 -16.98
CA GLU A 171 8.07 6.10 -16.25
C GLU A 171 7.78 4.60 -16.10
N VAL A 172 7.58 4.15 -14.88
CA VAL A 172 7.09 2.82 -14.53
C VAL A 172 5.60 2.91 -14.20
N LEU A 173 4.80 2.07 -14.88
CA LEU A 173 3.37 1.98 -14.70
C LEU A 173 3.02 0.65 -14.04
N GLN A 174 2.37 0.72 -12.90
CA GLN A 174 1.78 -0.42 -12.22
C GLN A 174 0.27 -0.25 -12.11
N PHE A 175 -0.43 -1.37 -12.15
CA PHE A 175 -1.87 -1.40 -11.94
C PHE A 175 -2.15 -2.04 -10.59
N PHE A 176 -3.41 -2.16 -10.24
CA PHE A 176 -3.82 -2.50 -8.87
C PHE A 176 -4.04 -4.00 -8.65
N GLU A 177 -3.57 -4.87 -9.55
CA GLU A 177 -3.84 -6.31 -9.47
C GLU A 177 -3.29 -6.94 -8.19
N SER A 178 -2.09 -6.57 -7.75
CA SER A 178 -1.50 -7.06 -6.49
C SER A 178 -2.30 -6.58 -5.26
N THR A 179 -2.68 -5.31 -5.23
CA THR A 179 -3.50 -4.74 -4.15
C THR A 179 -4.88 -5.40 -4.09
N THR A 180 -5.55 -5.57 -5.23
CA THR A 180 -6.87 -6.24 -5.25
C THR A 180 -6.78 -7.71 -4.83
N GLU A 181 -5.73 -8.41 -5.23
CA GLU A 181 -5.50 -9.80 -4.82
C GLU A 181 -5.19 -9.90 -3.32
N TYR A 182 -4.44 -8.96 -2.77
CA TYR A 182 -4.18 -8.90 -1.34
C TYR A 182 -5.50 -8.77 -0.54
N PHE A 183 -6.39 -7.85 -0.92
CA PHE A 183 -7.69 -7.69 -0.29
C PHE A 183 -8.58 -8.93 -0.47
N ARG A 184 -8.57 -9.55 -1.65
CA ARG A 184 -9.33 -10.77 -1.91
C ARG A 184 -8.92 -11.91 -0.99
N LYS A 185 -7.62 -12.08 -0.70
CA LYS A 185 -7.13 -13.08 0.26
C LYS A 185 -7.64 -12.84 1.68
N MET A 186 -7.93 -11.60 2.03
CA MET A 186 -8.59 -11.26 3.31
C MET A 186 -10.11 -11.48 3.27
N GLY A 187 -10.68 -11.84 2.12
CA GLY A 187 -12.13 -11.98 1.93
C GLY A 187 -12.84 -10.63 1.77
N VAL A 188 -12.13 -9.64 1.29
CA VAL A 188 -12.63 -8.30 0.96
C VAL A 188 -12.47 -8.08 -0.54
N GLU A 189 -13.53 -7.69 -1.24
CA GLU A 189 -13.42 -7.30 -2.64
C GLU A 189 -13.16 -5.81 -2.74
N LEU A 190 -12.05 -5.45 -3.39
CA LEU A 190 -11.63 -4.06 -3.57
C LEU A 190 -12.01 -3.58 -4.98
N TYR A 191 -12.87 -2.57 -5.05
CA TYR A 191 -13.21 -1.84 -6.28
C TYR A 191 -12.42 -0.55 -6.36
N ILE A 192 -11.81 -0.34 -7.51
CA ILE A 192 -11.05 0.85 -7.85
C ILE A 192 -11.88 1.62 -8.86
N LEU A 193 -12.34 2.77 -8.45
CA LEU A 193 -13.35 3.55 -9.14
C LEU A 193 -12.76 4.87 -9.61
N MET A 194 -12.67 5.07 -10.91
CA MET A 194 -12.24 6.34 -11.51
C MET A 194 -13.45 7.27 -11.66
N ASP A 195 -13.30 8.53 -11.34
CA ASP A 195 -14.33 9.56 -11.56
C ASP A 195 -14.60 9.72 -13.07
N GLU A 196 -15.89 9.85 -13.45
CA GLU A 196 -16.33 9.98 -14.85
C GLU A 196 -15.74 11.18 -15.59
N ARG A 197 -15.30 12.21 -14.86
CA ARG A 197 -14.64 13.39 -15.45
C ARG A 197 -13.43 13.02 -16.30
N PHE A 198 -12.80 11.89 -16.00
CA PHE A 198 -11.62 11.40 -16.71
C PHE A 198 -11.95 10.39 -17.81
N TYR A 199 -13.23 10.11 -18.08
CA TYR A 199 -13.65 9.10 -19.05
C TYR A 199 -13.09 9.34 -20.45
N ASN A 200 -13.08 10.59 -20.89
CA ASN A 200 -12.57 10.97 -22.21
C ASN A 200 -11.04 10.86 -22.33
N VAL A 201 -10.31 10.93 -21.22
CA VAL A 201 -8.86 10.77 -21.17
C VAL A 201 -8.48 9.28 -21.05
N ALA A 202 -9.25 8.53 -20.29
CA ALA A 202 -8.99 7.11 -20.00
C ALA A 202 -9.50 6.18 -21.12
N LEU A 203 -9.02 6.36 -22.34
CA LEU A 203 -9.49 5.69 -23.55
C LEU A 203 -9.51 4.15 -23.45
N LEU A 204 -8.58 3.56 -22.70
CA LEU A 204 -8.49 2.11 -22.50
C LEU A 204 -9.48 1.58 -21.45
N MET A 205 -10.30 2.46 -20.86
CA MET A 205 -11.31 2.12 -19.87
C MET A 205 -12.74 2.42 -20.33
N GLN A 206 -12.94 2.88 -21.56
CA GLN A 206 -14.25 3.27 -22.10
C GLN A 206 -15.25 2.11 -22.22
N ASN A 207 -14.77 0.85 -22.22
CA ASN A 207 -15.62 -0.34 -22.22
C ASN A 207 -15.89 -0.89 -20.81
N ASN A 208 -15.38 -0.24 -19.77
CA ASN A 208 -15.57 -0.68 -18.39
C ASN A 208 -16.94 -0.19 -17.88
N PRO A 209 -17.62 -0.98 -17.01
CA PRO A 209 -18.91 -0.59 -16.49
C PRO A 209 -18.84 0.64 -15.58
N PHE A 210 -19.92 1.40 -15.60
CA PHE A 210 -20.16 2.49 -14.67
C PHE A 210 -20.87 1.96 -13.43
N VAL A 211 -20.62 2.60 -12.29
CA VAL A 211 -21.36 2.41 -11.04
C VAL A 211 -21.70 3.76 -10.42
N GLY A 212 -22.85 3.84 -9.79
CA GLY A 212 -23.34 5.05 -9.12
C GLY A 212 -23.47 6.27 -10.06
N LYS A 213 -23.60 6.06 -11.36
CA LYS A 213 -23.68 7.10 -12.40
C LYS A 213 -22.51 8.08 -12.44
N LYS A 214 -21.44 7.82 -11.70
CA LYS A 214 -20.32 8.73 -11.50
C LYS A 214 -18.95 8.07 -11.65
N TYR A 215 -18.87 6.79 -11.47
CA TYR A 215 -17.59 6.10 -11.42
C TYR A 215 -17.46 5.02 -12.49
N VAL A 216 -16.28 4.89 -13.08
CA VAL A 216 -15.90 3.81 -13.99
C VAL A 216 -15.05 2.81 -13.20
N ILE A 217 -15.37 1.51 -13.26
CA ILE A 217 -14.57 0.46 -12.61
C ILE A 217 -13.23 0.35 -13.31
N ALA A 218 -12.14 0.59 -12.59
CA ALA A 218 -10.78 0.54 -13.11
C ALA A 218 -10.12 -0.83 -12.96
N ASN A 219 -10.67 -1.72 -12.14
CA ASN A 219 -10.19 -3.08 -11.95
C ASN A 219 -10.18 -3.84 -13.28
N ARG A 220 -9.11 -4.61 -13.51
CA ARG A 220 -9.06 -5.56 -14.62
C ARG A 220 -9.88 -6.81 -14.34
N HIS A 221 -9.86 -7.27 -13.08
CA HIS A 221 -10.63 -8.39 -12.59
C HIS A 221 -11.39 -7.96 -11.34
N TYR A 222 -12.67 -8.22 -11.27
CA TYR A 222 -13.55 -7.87 -10.16
C TYR A 222 -14.74 -8.84 -10.10
N ASN A 223 -15.40 -8.93 -8.95
CA ASN A 223 -16.61 -9.73 -8.79
C ASN A 223 -17.83 -9.01 -9.38
N THR A 224 -18.35 -9.50 -10.50
CA THR A 224 -19.50 -8.89 -11.18
C THR A 224 -20.80 -8.98 -10.37
N ALA A 225 -20.90 -9.90 -9.41
CA ALA A 225 -22.10 -10.04 -8.57
C ALA A 225 -22.39 -8.83 -7.68
N HIS A 226 -21.37 -7.97 -7.41
CA HIS A 226 -21.56 -6.77 -6.59
C HIS A 226 -21.88 -5.51 -7.40
N ILE A 227 -21.92 -5.57 -8.75
CA ILE A 227 -22.19 -4.37 -9.57
C ILE A 227 -23.58 -3.81 -9.27
N ALA A 228 -24.60 -4.67 -9.20
CA ALA A 228 -25.96 -4.25 -8.88
C ALA A 228 -26.06 -3.60 -7.48
N ASP A 229 -25.33 -4.13 -6.51
CA ASP A 229 -25.27 -3.56 -5.17
C ASP A 229 -24.61 -2.17 -5.20
N LEU A 230 -23.48 -2.03 -5.92
CA LEU A 230 -22.77 -0.75 -6.08
C LEU A 230 -23.59 0.30 -6.82
N GLU A 231 -24.42 -0.10 -7.79
CA GLU A 231 -25.36 0.80 -8.47
C GLU A 231 -26.50 1.26 -7.55
N ALA A 232 -26.95 0.39 -6.64
CA ALA A 232 -28.06 0.67 -5.72
C ALA A 232 -27.64 1.46 -4.47
N LEU A 233 -26.33 1.65 -4.22
CA LEU A 233 -25.84 2.38 -3.06
C LEU A 233 -26.27 3.83 -3.05
N ASP A 234 -26.59 4.36 -1.87
CA ASP A 234 -26.58 5.79 -1.62
C ASP A 234 -25.13 6.27 -1.51
N TRP A 235 -24.61 6.78 -2.62
CA TRP A 235 -23.23 7.26 -2.73
C TRP A 235 -22.97 8.51 -1.89
N GLU A 236 -24.00 9.30 -1.61
CA GLU A 236 -23.85 10.47 -0.74
C GLU A 236 -23.69 10.04 0.71
N GLU A 237 -24.52 9.12 1.16
CA GLU A 237 -24.40 8.51 2.49
C GLU A 237 -23.05 7.82 2.66
N LEU A 238 -22.60 7.02 1.67
CA LEU A 238 -21.34 6.32 1.72
C LEU A 238 -20.13 7.27 1.85
N ARG A 239 -20.17 8.42 1.14
CA ARG A 239 -19.11 9.42 1.24
C ARG A 239 -19.10 10.19 2.56
N GLN A 240 -20.26 10.36 3.20
CA GLN A 240 -20.37 11.08 4.47
C GLN A 240 -20.04 10.22 5.68
N GLN A 241 -20.36 8.93 5.62
CA GLN A 241 -20.21 8.01 6.74
C GLN A 241 -18.98 7.11 6.63
N ASP A 242 -18.29 7.08 5.48
CA ASP A 242 -17.18 6.17 5.12
C ASP A 242 -17.56 4.69 5.11
N VAL A 243 -18.75 4.32 5.57
CA VAL A 243 -19.27 2.95 5.60
C VAL A 243 -20.79 2.91 5.51
N VAL A 244 -21.30 2.02 4.67
CA VAL A 244 -22.75 1.71 4.55
C VAL A 244 -22.95 0.22 4.65
N HIS A 245 -24.03 -0.20 5.33
CA HIS A 245 -24.45 -1.59 5.40
C HIS A 245 -25.70 -1.80 4.54
N ALA A 246 -25.58 -2.62 3.52
CA ALA A 246 -26.67 -2.97 2.61
C ALA A 246 -26.58 -4.43 2.18
N ASP A 247 -27.70 -5.12 2.06
CA ASP A 247 -27.81 -6.51 1.59
C ASP A 247 -26.79 -7.49 2.23
N LYS A 248 -26.67 -7.44 3.57
CA LYS A 248 -25.75 -8.29 4.37
C LYS A 248 -24.26 -8.08 4.00
N LYS A 249 -23.92 -6.93 3.48
CA LYS A 249 -22.56 -6.51 3.13
C LYS A 249 -22.27 -5.14 3.70
N TYR A 250 -21.01 -4.90 4.03
CA TYR A 250 -20.49 -3.58 4.35
C TYR A 250 -19.71 -3.04 3.16
N PHE A 251 -19.93 -1.78 2.85
CA PHE A 251 -19.24 -1.02 1.81
C PHE A 251 -18.44 0.07 2.51
N PHE A 252 -17.12 0.00 2.40
CA PHE A 252 -16.21 0.96 2.99
C PHE A 252 -15.66 1.85 1.88
N TYR A 253 -15.60 3.14 2.13
CA TYR A 253 -15.18 4.15 1.16
C TYR A 253 -13.86 4.78 1.57
N GLU A 254 -12.95 4.93 0.61
CA GLU A 254 -11.72 5.69 0.75
C GLU A 254 -11.54 6.55 -0.50
N PRO A 255 -11.34 7.90 -0.38
CA PRO A 255 -11.13 8.75 -1.54
C PRO A 255 -9.80 8.43 -2.21
N MET A 256 -9.77 8.51 -3.55
CA MET A 256 -8.56 8.33 -4.34
C MET A 256 -8.01 9.69 -4.75
N LEU A 257 -6.82 10.02 -4.24
CA LEU A 257 -6.15 11.27 -4.57
C LEU A 257 -5.00 11.03 -5.56
N ASN A 258 -4.87 11.94 -6.52
CA ASN A 258 -3.71 11.98 -7.42
C ASN A 258 -2.49 12.62 -6.71
N GLY A 259 -1.37 12.66 -7.41
CA GLY A 259 -0.15 13.25 -6.87
C GLY A 259 -0.23 14.75 -6.57
N SER A 260 -1.23 15.47 -7.05
CA SER A 260 -1.48 16.88 -6.73
C SER A 260 -2.49 17.07 -5.60
N GLY A 261 -3.00 15.96 -5.02
CA GLY A 261 -4.01 15.99 -3.97
C GLY A 261 -5.44 16.17 -4.46
N GLU A 262 -5.66 16.10 -5.79
CA GLU A 262 -7.00 16.16 -6.36
C GLU A 262 -7.68 14.80 -6.21
N ASN A 263 -8.97 14.80 -5.87
CA ASN A 263 -9.78 13.58 -5.86
C ASN A 263 -10.09 13.16 -7.31
N ILE A 264 -9.59 11.99 -7.70
CA ILE A 264 -9.75 11.41 -9.03
C ILE A 264 -10.64 10.17 -9.05
N GLY A 265 -11.21 9.80 -7.92
CA GLY A 265 -12.05 8.62 -7.79
C GLY A 265 -12.18 8.13 -6.37
N ALA A 266 -12.43 6.83 -6.22
CA ALA A 266 -12.59 6.19 -4.93
C ALA A 266 -12.09 4.74 -4.93
N PHE A 267 -11.77 4.26 -3.76
CA PHE A 267 -11.68 2.85 -3.45
C PHE A 267 -12.91 2.43 -2.66
N VAL A 268 -13.57 1.37 -3.07
CA VAL A 268 -14.69 0.78 -2.33
C VAL A 268 -14.35 -0.66 -1.99
N MET A 269 -14.34 -0.95 -0.70
CA MET A 269 -14.07 -2.29 -0.18
C MET A 269 -15.38 -2.94 0.24
N VAL A 270 -15.71 -4.08 -0.35
CA VAL A 270 -16.95 -4.81 -0.08
C VAL A 270 -16.64 -6.02 0.78
N MET A 271 -17.27 -6.11 1.95
CA MET A 271 -17.08 -7.19 2.92
C MET A 271 -18.42 -7.80 3.33
N PRO A 272 -18.59 -9.13 3.24
CA PRO A 272 -19.78 -9.81 3.79
C PRO A 272 -19.89 -9.62 5.32
N GLU A 273 -21.10 -9.43 5.84
CA GLU A 273 -21.36 -9.25 7.28
C GLU A 273 -20.73 -10.34 8.16
N GLN A 274 -20.72 -11.58 7.67
CA GLN A 274 -20.11 -12.70 8.39
C GLN A 274 -18.61 -12.52 8.62
N ARG A 275 -17.93 -11.90 7.65
CA ARG A 275 -16.49 -11.59 7.75
C ARG A 275 -16.21 -10.48 8.76
N LEU A 276 -17.06 -9.47 8.82
CA LEU A 276 -16.90 -8.39 9.80
C LEU A 276 -16.88 -8.95 11.23
N LYS A 277 -17.75 -9.89 11.56
CA LYS A 277 -17.78 -10.54 12.88
C LYS A 277 -16.47 -11.25 13.20
N HIS A 278 -15.84 -11.84 12.18
CA HIS A 278 -14.56 -12.50 12.32
C HIS A 278 -13.43 -11.49 12.54
N PHE A 279 -13.40 -10.39 11.77
CA PHE A 279 -12.47 -9.29 11.96
C PHE A 279 -12.60 -8.65 13.35
N ALA A 280 -13.83 -8.40 13.81
CA ALA A 280 -14.08 -7.80 15.12
C ALA A 280 -13.74 -8.71 16.31
N SER A 281 -13.79 -10.05 16.14
CA SER A 281 -13.49 -11.01 17.19
C SER A 281 -11.99 -11.35 17.33
N GLN A 282 -11.18 -11.01 16.34
CA GLN A 282 -9.73 -11.24 16.33
C GLN A 282 -8.92 -9.99 16.74
N GLU A 283 -9.48 -9.14 17.58
CA GLU A 283 -8.91 -7.83 17.92
C GLU A 283 -7.42 -7.85 18.33
N GLU A 284 -6.96 -8.88 19.02
CA GLU A 284 -5.54 -9.00 19.43
C GLU A 284 -4.65 -9.67 18.37
N LEU A 285 -5.20 -10.62 17.61
CA LEU A 285 -4.46 -11.32 16.54
C LEU A 285 -4.48 -10.57 15.22
N SER A 286 -5.56 -9.83 14.93
CA SER A 286 -5.73 -9.04 13.70
C SER A 286 -4.70 -7.92 13.58
N PHE A 287 -4.35 -7.28 14.67
CA PHE A 287 -3.26 -6.30 14.72
C PHE A 287 -1.91 -6.92 14.28
N MET A 288 -1.63 -8.16 14.71
CA MET A 288 -0.39 -8.86 14.36
C MET A 288 -0.38 -9.45 12.95
N ILE A 289 -1.55 -9.80 12.39
CA ILE A 289 -1.66 -10.38 11.04
C ILE A 289 -1.57 -9.31 9.94
N ASN A 290 -1.97 -8.08 10.24
CA ASN A 290 -1.98 -6.96 9.30
C ASN A 290 -0.60 -6.28 9.14
N PHE A 291 0.35 -6.59 10.00
CA PHE A 291 1.73 -6.15 9.78
C PHE A 291 2.45 -7.13 8.86
N THR A 292 3.10 -6.62 7.84
CA THR A 292 4.07 -7.41 7.08
C THR A 292 5.15 -7.93 8.03
N ARG A 293 5.83 -9.03 7.67
CA ARG A 293 6.96 -9.53 8.48
C ARG A 293 7.98 -8.43 8.78
N SER A 294 8.18 -7.48 7.87
CA SER A 294 9.06 -6.33 8.07
C SER A 294 8.48 -5.30 9.04
N GLU A 295 7.17 -5.03 9.01
CA GLU A 295 6.53 -4.11 9.97
C GLU A 295 6.43 -4.70 11.37
N LEU A 296 6.10 -5.99 11.51
CA LEU A 296 6.19 -6.71 12.78
C LEU A 296 7.63 -6.75 13.29
N TYR A 297 8.59 -6.94 12.39
CA TYR A 297 9.99 -6.88 12.72
C TYR A 297 10.39 -5.47 13.18
N GLU A 298 9.96 -4.41 12.52
CA GLU A 298 10.23 -3.02 12.93
C GLU A 298 9.54 -2.63 14.24
N ILE A 299 8.32 -3.11 14.50
CA ILE A 299 7.61 -2.85 15.75
C ILE A 299 8.23 -3.63 16.91
N THR A 300 8.46 -4.92 16.74
CA THR A 300 9.14 -5.74 17.75
C THR A 300 10.56 -5.26 17.97
N LYS A 301 11.22 -4.76 16.91
CA LYS A 301 12.54 -4.19 16.98
C LYS A 301 12.55 -2.87 17.76
N ARG A 302 11.62 -1.93 17.55
CA ARG A 302 11.52 -0.70 18.34
C ARG A 302 11.26 -0.98 19.81
N GLN A 303 10.46 -1.99 20.12
CA GLN A 303 10.20 -2.43 21.49
C GLN A 303 11.44 -3.10 22.09
N PHE A 304 12.11 -4.00 21.37
CA PHE A 304 13.34 -4.64 21.79
C PHE A 304 14.54 -3.67 21.90
N ASP A 305 14.65 -2.72 20.98
CA ASP A 305 15.73 -1.71 21.01
C ASP A 305 15.59 -0.78 22.22
N ASN A 306 14.34 -0.47 22.63
CA ASN A 306 14.07 0.30 23.85
C ASN A 306 14.30 -0.53 25.13
N GLU A 307 14.03 -1.82 25.12
CA GLU A 307 14.21 -2.69 26.30
C GLU A 307 15.67 -3.14 26.51
N MET A 308 16.47 -3.21 25.43
CA MET A 308 17.86 -3.69 25.49
C MET A 308 18.92 -2.57 25.54
N GLY A 309 18.53 -1.30 25.49
CA GLY A 309 19.43 -0.18 25.70
C GLY A 309 20.46 0.06 24.59
N TYR A 310 20.23 -0.42 23.34
CA TYR A 310 21.10 -0.10 22.21
C TYR A 310 20.97 1.38 21.83
N LYS A 311 22.09 2.06 21.65
CA LYS A 311 22.13 3.47 21.23
C LYS A 311 21.86 3.62 19.73
N SER A 312 22.20 2.61 18.93
CA SER A 312 21.91 2.59 17.50
C SER A 312 21.54 1.19 16.99
N ARG A 313 20.89 1.15 15.81
CA ARG A 313 20.59 -0.11 15.10
C ARG A 313 21.87 -0.87 14.74
N TYR A 314 22.88 -0.15 14.34
CA TYR A 314 24.15 -0.69 13.89
C TYR A 314 24.89 -1.43 15.02
N ASP A 315 24.81 -0.96 16.26
CA ASP A 315 25.42 -1.60 17.43
C ASP A 315 24.87 -3.02 17.65
N LYS A 316 23.58 -3.20 17.38
CA LYS A 316 22.94 -4.52 17.43
C LYS A 316 23.39 -5.43 16.28
N GLU A 317 23.52 -4.87 15.07
CA GLU A 317 23.98 -5.61 13.90
C GLU A 317 25.42 -6.09 14.09
N LEU A 318 26.29 -5.32 14.71
CA LEU A 318 27.65 -5.74 15.07
C LEU A 318 27.67 -7.03 15.92
N LEU A 319 26.76 -7.15 16.89
CA LEU A 319 26.66 -8.35 17.70
C LEU A 319 26.17 -9.58 16.93
N TYR A 320 25.31 -9.40 15.92
CA TYR A 320 24.87 -10.50 15.05
C TYR A 320 25.92 -10.91 14.03
N LEU A 321 26.73 -9.97 13.55
CA LEU A 321 27.75 -10.23 12.54
C LEU A 321 29.00 -10.91 13.08
N LYS A 322 29.26 -10.86 14.41
CA LYS A 322 30.47 -11.40 15.03
C LYS A 322 30.83 -12.86 14.67
N ASP A 323 29.79 -13.68 14.41
CA ASP A 323 29.96 -15.11 14.12
C ASP A 323 30.09 -15.42 12.61
N VAL A 324 29.84 -14.43 11.75
CA VAL A 324 29.87 -14.57 10.29
C VAL A 324 30.96 -13.76 9.61
N VAL A 325 31.74 -12.97 10.36
CA VAL A 325 32.84 -12.16 9.83
C VAL A 325 33.96 -13.06 9.32
N PRO A 326 34.39 -12.93 8.05
CA PRO A 326 35.53 -13.68 7.51
C PRO A 326 36.82 -13.44 8.32
N PRO A 327 37.74 -14.43 8.38
CA PRO A 327 38.97 -14.28 9.11
C PRO A 327 39.82 -13.07 8.74
N GLU A 328 39.84 -12.72 7.45
CA GLU A 328 40.55 -11.57 6.86
C GLU A 328 40.02 -10.21 7.33
N ASP A 329 38.72 -10.12 7.68
CA ASP A 329 38.06 -8.87 8.07
C ASP A 329 37.92 -8.70 9.59
N ARG A 330 38.35 -9.68 10.39
CA ARG A 330 38.18 -9.68 11.84
C ARG A 330 38.87 -8.52 12.55
N GLU A 331 40.02 -8.09 12.06
CA GLU A 331 40.78 -7.01 12.67
C GLU A 331 40.07 -5.66 12.48
N LEU A 332 39.59 -5.39 11.25
CA LEU A 332 38.79 -4.21 10.93
C LEU A 332 37.46 -4.20 11.71
N PHE A 333 36.78 -5.34 11.77
CA PHE A 333 35.55 -5.49 12.54
C PHE A 333 35.76 -5.24 14.05
N ALA A 334 36.90 -5.69 14.60
CA ALA A 334 37.22 -5.48 16.00
C ALA A 334 37.52 -4.00 16.30
N GLU A 335 38.14 -3.26 15.38
CA GLU A 335 38.36 -1.82 15.52
C GLU A 335 37.04 -1.06 15.52
N GLU A 336 36.15 -1.36 14.57
CA GLU A 336 34.82 -0.76 14.46
C GLU A 336 33.96 -1.08 15.70
N ALA A 337 34.00 -2.31 16.17
CA ALA A 337 33.31 -2.74 17.40
C ALA A 337 33.82 -1.98 18.64
N ARG A 338 35.14 -1.74 18.75
CA ARG A 338 35.71 -0.96 19.87
C ARG A 338 35.26 0.49 19.82
N GLU A 339 35.25 1.11 18.65
CA GLU A 339 34.78 2.48 18.49
C GLU A 339 33.32 2.63 18.90
N ARG A 340 32.43 1.78 18.36
CA ARG A 340 30.98 1.85 18.58
C ARG A 340 30.54 1.41 19.96
N LEU A 341 31.08 0.28 20.45
CA LEU A 341 30.69 -0.25 21.75
C LEU A 341 31.45 0.45 22.90
N GLY A 342 32.50 1.20 22.62
CA GLY A 342 33.24 2.00 23.62
C GLY A 342 32.40 3.10 24.26
N GLU A 343 31.28 3.49 23.67
CA GLU A 343 30.35 4.46 24.23
C GLU A 343 29.37 3.89 25.27
N TYR A 344 29.39 2.58 25.46
CA TYR A 344 28.52 1.87 26.43
C TYR A 344 29.24 1.65 27.76
N SER A 345 28.46 1.75 28.84
CA SER A 345 28.94 1.31 30.16
C SER A 345 29.12 -0.20 30.21
N LYS A 346 29.91 -0.67 31.16
CA LYS A 346 30.13 -2.10 31.36
C LYS A 346 28.85 -2.87 31.68
N GLU A 347 27.94 -2.24 32.44
CA GLU A 347 26.64 -2.79 32.81
C GLU A 347 25.71 -2.91 31.62
N GLU A 348 25.71 -1.93 30.73
CA GLU A 348 24.94 -1.95 29.45
C GLU A 348 25.43 -3.09 28.55
N LEU A 349 26.75 -3.24 28.39
CA LEU A 349 27.32 -4.32 27.58
C LEU A 349 27.02 -5.71 28.17
N ILE A 350 27.07 -5.87 29.49
CA ILE A 350 26.71 -7.14 30.18
C ILE A 350 25.21 -7.43 29.93
N GLY A 351 24.33 -6.44 30.04
CA GLY A 351 22.91 -6.59 29.76
C GLY A 351 22.65 -7.06 28.33
N MET A 352 23.34 -6.49 27.35
CA MET A 352 23.23 -6.88 25.93
C MET A 352 23.69 -8.34 25.70
N ILE A 353 24.79 -8.74 26.31
CA ILE A 353 25.35 -10.11 26.19
C ILE A 353 24.41 -11.15 26.83
N LEU A 354 23.88 -10.87 28.02
CA LEU A 354 23.00 -11.79 28.74
C LEU A 354 21.65 -11.95 28.01
N ASN A 355 21.06 -10.89 27.49
CA ASN A 355 19.80 -10.93 26.72
C ASN A 355 20.00 -11.64 25.37
N TYR A 356 21.15 -11.52 24.74
CA TYR A 356 21.49 -12.25 23.52
C TYR A 356 21.53 -13.77 23.78
N ASN A 357 22.14 -14.20 24.88
CA ASN A 357 22.24 -15.62 25.25
C ASN A 357 20.87 -16.24 25.56
N LEU A 358 19.99 -15.52 26.26
CA LEU A 358 18.61 -15.97 26.52
C LEU A 358 17.80 -16.19 25.23
N SER A 359 17.96 -15.34 24.23
CA SER A 359 17.26 -15.51 22.96
C SER A 359 17.75 -16.69 22.12
N HIS A 360 18.99 -17.13 22.30
CA HIS A 360 19.54 -18.31 21.64
C HIS A 360 19.14 -19.63 22.33
N GLU A 361 19.04 -19.66 23.67
CA GLU A 361 18.55 -20.82 24.42
C GLU A 361 17.09 -21.14 24.10
N ILE A 362 16.22 -20.10 24.00
CA ILE A 362 14.81 -20.30 23.64
C ILE A 362 14.66 -20.87 22.21
N LYS A 363 15.56 -20.56 21.27
CA LYS A 363 15.53 -21.14 19.91
C LYS A 363 16.12 -22.58 19.86
N GLY A 364 16.91 -22.99 20.82
CA GLY A 364 17.47 -24.34 20.92
C GLY A 364 16.48 -25.38 21.45
N GLU A 365 15.49 -24.97 22.25
CA GLU A 365 14.47 -25.88 22.82
C GLU A 365 13.26 -26.14 21.90
N ILE A 366 13.16 -25.49 20.72
CA ILE A 366 12.07 -25.67 19.74
C ILE A 366 12.57 -26.46 18.51
N ARG A 367 13.51 -27.40 18.71
CA ARG A 367 13.88 -28.35 17.66
C ARG A 367 13.55 -29.79 18.06
#